data_e7bed5f9b248bcd777f62304fd2a7662
#
_entry.id   e7bed5f9b248bcd777f62304fd2a7662
#
_cell.length_a   1.000
_cell.length_b   1.000
_cell.length_c   1.000
_cell.angle_alpha   90.00
_cell.angle_beta   90.00
_cell.angle_gamma   90.00
#
_symmetry.space_group_name_H-M   'P 1'
#
loop_
_entity.id
_entity.type
_entity.pdbx_description
1 polymer ?
#
loop_
_entity_poly.entity_id
_entity_poly.type
_entity_poly.pdbx_seq_one_letter_code
_entity_poly.pdbx_strand_id
1 'polypeptide(L)'
;MDIVFTETNQTGIIKLNRPKALNALNLEMAKKFHDKLLEWEEKDNILRVLLVGEGKHFCAGGDVKSLVLAGKENSLKHDFFKIEYKLNYLISQFSKEFLSVWNGVVMGGGVGLSIYGDHRLATDNSKFAMPESAIGFFPDVGGSYFLSNLPGNIGKYIGCLLYTSDAADELCR
;
A
#
# COMPACT_ATOMS: atom_id res chain seq x y z
N MET A 1 -13.83 8.57 9.76
CA MET A 1 -12.61 7.78 10.04
C MET A 1 -11.94 7.48 8.71
N ASP A 2 -10.64 7.73 8.59
CA ASP A 2 -9.89 7.58 7.33
C ASP A 2 -9.52 6.11 7.02
N ILE A 3 -9.59 5.25 8.02
CA ILE A 3 -9.41 3.80 7.92
C ILE A 3 -10.45 3.12 8.81
N VAL A 4 -11.05 2.04 8.32
CA VAL A 4 -12.12 1.31 9.01
C VAL A 4 -11.72 -0.16 9.12
N PHE A 5 -11.96 -0.74 10.30
CA PHE A 5 -11.69 -2.15 10.58
C PHE A 5 -13.00 -2.85 10.92
N THR A 6 -13.23 -4.00 10.32
CA THR A 6 -14.37 -4.86 10.64
C THR A 6 -13.91 -6.32 10.74
N GLU A 7 -14.60 -7.13 11.51
CA GLU A 7 -14.32 -8.55 11.65
C GLU A 7 -15.59 -9.34 11.28
N THR A 8 -15.46 -10.30 10.38
CA THR A 8 -16.56 -11.17 9.97
C THR A 8 -16.03 -12.50 9.44
N ASN A 9 -16.67 -13.60 9.82
CA ASN A 9 -16.33 -14.95 9.31
C ASN A 9 -14.82 -15.26 9.32
N GLN A 10 -14.17 -15.03 10.45
CA GLN A 10 -12.73 -15.24 10.65
C GLN A 10 -11.83 -14.34 9.77
N THR A 11 -12.39 -13.29 9.19
CA THR A 11 -11.69 -12.35 8.32
C THR A 11 -11.67 -10.97 8.97
N GLY A 12 -10.47 -10.42 9.15
CA GLY A 12 -10.27 -9.02 9.44
C GLY A 12 -10.31 -8.21 8.13
N ILE A 13 -11.20 -7.25 8.03
CA ILE A 13 -11.31 -6.38 6.85
C ILE A 13 -10.77 -5.01 7.19
N ILE A 14 -9.79 -4.56 6.42
CA ILE A 14 -9.22 -3.21 6.47
C ILE A 14 -9.71 -2.43 5.26
N LYS A 15 -10.42 -1.35 5.50
CA LYS A 15 -10.90 -0.47 4.43
C LYS A 15 -10.24 0.90 4.54
N LEU A 16 -9.43 1.27 3.54
CA LEU A 16 -8.93 2.62 3.37
C LEU A 16 -10.09 3.51 2.98
N ASN A 17 -10.38 4.57 3.74
CA ASN A 17 -11.64 5.32 3.63
C ASN A 17 -11.39 6.83 3.48
N ARG A 18 -10.56 7.19 2.50
CA ARG A 18 -10.32 8.58 2.06
C ARG A 18 -10.54 8.73 0.54
N PRO A 19 -11.72 8.37 -0.01
CA PRO A 19 -11.91 8.31 -1.47
C PRO A 19 -11.68 9.66 -2.16
N LYS A 20 -11.92 10.79 -1.49
CA LYS A 20 -11.62 12.15 -2.01
C LYS A 20 -10.13 12.44 -2.16
N ALA A 21 -9.28 11.72 -1.43
CA ALA A 21 -7.83 11.78 -1.53
C ALA A 21 -7.25 10.50 -2.17
N LEU A 22 -8.03 9.78 -2.98
CA LEU A 22 -7.66 8.52 -3.63
C LEU A 22 -7.11 7.50 -2.62
N ASN A 23 -7.63 7.50 -1.40
CA ASN A 23 -7.22 6.67 -0.26
C ASN A 23 -5.73 6.82 0.13
N ALA A 24 -5.13 7.98 -0.15
CA ALA A 24 -3.74 8.26 0.22
C ALA A 24 -3.51 8.05 1.72
N LEU A 25 -2.41 7.35 2.06
CA LEU A 25 -2.03 6.94 3.40
C LEU A 25 -1.47 8.13 4.19
N ASN A 26 -2.06 8.48 5.33
CA ASN A 26 -1.51 9.43 6.26
C ASN A 26 -0.90 8.73 7.49
N LEU A 27 -0.19 9.49 8.32
CA LEU A 27 0.50 8.96 9.51
C LEU A 27 -0.45 8.22 10.46
N GLU A 28 -1.64 8.77 10.69
CA GLU A 28 -2.63 8.17 11.60
C GLU A 28 -3.16 6.84 11.06
N MET A 29 -3.46 6.78 9.77
CA MET A 29 -3.86 5.54 9.11
C MET A 29 -2.78 4.47 9.21
N ALA A 30 -1.51 4.83 8.92
CA ALA A 30 -0.39 3.90 8.98
C ALA A 30 -0.21 3.32 10.39
N LYS A 31 -0.28 4.16 11.43
CA LYS A 31 -0.22 3.73 12.83
C LYS A 31 -1.36 2.77 13.17
N LYS A 32 -2.61 3.17 12.88
CA LYS A 32 -3.79 2.34 13.18
C LYS A 32 -3.77 1.00 12.45
N PHE A 33 -3.29 1.01 11.20
CA PHE A 33 -3.17 -0.20 10.42
C PHE A 33 -2.15 -1.15 11.04
N HIS A 34 -0.95 -0.64 11.34
CA HIS A 34 0.11 -1.40 12.00
C HIS A 34 -0.36 -2.03 13.31
N ASP A 35 -0.96 -1.22 14.19
CA ASP A 35 -1.42 -1.69 15.50
C ASP A 35 -2.55 -2.71 15.37
N LYS A 36 -3.45 -2.56 14.39
CA LYS A 36 -4.52 -3.50 14.13
C LYS A 36 -4.00 -4.85 13.61
N LEU A 37 -2.97 -4.85 12.76
CA LEU A 37 -2.35 -6.10 12.33
C LEU A 37 -1.70 -6.85 13.50
N LEU A 38 -1.00 -6.15 14.39
CA LEU A 38 -0.44 -6.76 15.60
C LEU A 38 -1.54 -7.35 16.50
N GLU A 39 -2.66 -6.63 16.68
CA GLU A 39 -3.81 -7.15 17.42
C GLU A 39 -4.37 -8.43 16.76
N TRP A 40 -4.51 -8.44 15.43
CA TRP A 40 -5.05 -9.59 14.71
C TRP A 40 -4.07 -10.76 14.59
N GLU A 41 -2.77 -10.50 14.68
CA GLU A 41 -1.76 -11.56 14.75
C GLU A 41 -2.01 -12.47 15.96
N GLU A 42 -2.39 -11.89 17.11
CA GLU A 42 -2.62 -12.60 18.37
C GLU A 42 -4.04 -13.19 18.50
N LYS A 43 -4.95 -12.88 17.56
CA LYS A 43 -6.36 -13.35 17.62
C LYS A 43 -6.55 -14.68 16.89
N ASP A 44 -6.78 -15.77 17.60
CA ASP A 44 -7.02 -17.10 17.02
C ASP A 44 -8.25 -17.17 16.11
N ASN A 45 -9.26 -16.33 16.35
CA ASN A 45 -10.48 -16.30 15.56
C ASN A 45 -10.36 -15.49 14.26
N ILE A 46 -9.23 -14.83 14.01
CA ILE A 46 -8.92 -14.19 12.73
C ILE A 46 -7.90 -15.08 12.00
N LEU A 47 -8.28 -15.59 10.85
CA LEU A 47 -7.43 -16.48 10.03
C LEU A 47 -6.86 -15.75 8.82
N ARG A 48 -7.49 -14.68 8.38
CA ARG A 48 -7.08 -13.90 7.21
C ARG A 48 -7.41 -12.44 7.32
N VAL A 49 -6.72 -11.64 6.52
CA VAL A 49 -6.94 -10.20 6.40
C VAL A 49 -7.26 -9.85 4.95
N LEU A 50 -8.27 -9.00 4.76
CA LEU A 50 -8.64 -8.45 3.47
C LEU A 50 -8.45 -6.93 3.48
N LEU A 51 -7.60 -6.41 2.60
CA LEU A 51 -7.36 -4.99 2.41
C LEU A 51 -8.07 -4.47 1.15
N VAL A 52 -8.90 -3.44 1.32
CA VAL A 52 -9.66 -2.81 0.23
C VAL A 52 -9.62 -1.29 0.32
N GLY A 53 -9.82 -0.61 -0.81
CA GLY A 53 -10.06 0.83 -0.86
C GLY A 53 -11.53 1.18 -1.00
N GLU A 54 -12.00 2.21 -0.30
CA GLU A 54 -13.35 2.75 -0.49
C GLU A 54 -13.45 3.48 -1.84
N GLY A 55 -14.54 3.26 -2.58
CA GLY A 55 -14.83 3.93 -3.84
C GLY A 55 -14.08 3.33 -5.04
N LYS A 56 -13.58 4.19 -5.92
CA LYS A 56 -13.06 3.78 -7.24
C LYS A 56 -11.57 3.41 -7.25
N HIS A 57 -10.84 3.68 -6.18
CA HIS A 57 -9.38 3.56 -6.15
C HIS A 57 -8.93 2.81 -4.89
N PHE A 58 -7.90 2.01 -5.06
CA PHE A 58 -7.29 1.29 -3.93
C PHE A 58 -6.50 2.26 -3.04
N CYS A 59 -5.37 2.78 -3.51
CA CYS A 59 -4.53 3.73 -2.77
C CYS A 59 -3.53 4.41 -3.71
N ALA A 60 -3.47 5.74 -3.67
CA ALA A 60 -2.54 6.53 -4.49
C ALA A 60 -1.15 6.73 -3.84
N GLY A 61 -0.86 6.04 -2.73
CA GLY A 61 0.41 6.17 -2.01
C GLY A 61 0.33 7.00 -0.75
N GLY A 62 1.47 7.49 -0.27
CA GLY A 62 1.54 8.37 0.90
C GLY A 62 0.90 9.74 0.63
N ASP A 63 0.36 10.37 1.67
CA ASP A 63 -0.19 11.74 1.58
C ASP A 63 0.94 12.79 1.49
N VAL A 64 1.64 12.79 0.35
CA VAL A 64 2.78 13.67 0.07
C VAL A 64 2.43 15.13 0.28
N LYS A 65 1.19 15.55 -0.05
CA LYS A 65 0.74 16.93 0.15
C LYS A 65 0.85 17.33 1.63
N SER A 66 0.35 16.50 2.54
CA SER A 66 0.45 16.75 3.98
C SER A 66 1.90 16.76 4.46
N LEU A 67 2.74 15.86 3.93
CA LEU A 67 4.16 15.79 4.28
C LEU A 67 4.93 17.04 3.82
N VAL A 68 4.63 17.56 2.63
CA VAL A 68 5.27 18.80 2.13
C VAL A 68 4.82 20.02 2.95
N LEU A 69 3.53 20.14 3.22
CA LEU A 69 2.95 21.27 3.97
C LEU A 69 3.41 21.33 5.43
N ALA A 70 3.79 20.20 6.04
CA ALA A 70 4.31 20.16 7.41
C ALA A 70 5.63 20.90 7.62
N GLY A 71 6.35 21.25 6.54
CA GLY A 71 7.62 21.98 6.62
C GLY A 71 8.83 21.08 6.97
N LYS A 72 10.02 21.72 6.99
CA LYS A 72 11.30 20.97 7.16
C LYS A 72 11.58 20.60 8.62
N GLU A 73 11.11 21.40 9.56
CA GLU A 73 11.40 21.22 10.99
C GLU A 73 10.43 20.26 11.71
N ASN A 74 9.38 19.80 11.01
CA ASN A 74 8.39 18.90 11.58
C ASN A 74 8.83 17.44 11.44
N SER A 75 8.71 16.67 12.52
CA SER A 75 9.03 15.23 12.54
C SER A 75 8.10 14.39 11.68
N LEU A 76 6.99 14.93 11.18
CA LEU A 76 5.94 14.21 10.47
C LEU A 76 6.48 13.33 9.33
N LYS A 77 7.44 13.83 8.54
CA LYS A 77 8.03 13.07 7.43
C LYS A 77 8.76 11.83 7.95
N HIS A 78 9.63 12.04 8.95
CA HIS A 78 10.39 10.96 9.56
C HIS A 78 9.47 9.92 10.21
N ASP A 79 8.47 10.37 10.95
CA ASP A 79 7.53 9.51 11.65
C ASP A 79 6.65 8.72 10.67
N PHE A 80 6.23 9.37 9.56
CA PHE A 80 5.45 8.73 8.51
C PHE A 80 6.24 7.60 7.85
N PHE A 81 7.42 7.88 7.29
CA PHE A 81 8.22 6.84 6.61
C PHE A 81 8.64 5.73 7.57
N LYS A 82 8.97 6.09 8.82
CA LYS A 82 9.30 5.09 9.83
C LYS A 82 8.18 4.10 10.09
N ILE A 83 6.94 4.56 10.22
CA ILE A 83 5.79 3.66 10.46
C ILE A 83 5.37 2.95 9.18
N GLU A 84 5.41 3.60 8.02
CA GLU A 84 5.08 3.00 6.73
C GLU A 84 6.00 1.80 6.45
N TYR A 85 7.32 1.96 6.61
CA TYR A 85 8.26 0.85 6.36
C TYR A 85 8.14 -0.27 7.40
N LYS A 86 7.83 0.07 8.66
CA LYS A 86 7.50 -0.95 9.67
C LYS A 86 6.23 -1.72 9.31
N LEU A 87 5.22 -1.03 8.79
CA LEU A 87 3.98 -1.64 8.35
C LEU A 87 4.22 -2.58 7.15
N ASN A 88 4.99 -2.14 6.15
CA ASN A 88 5.36 -2.98 5.01
C ASN A 88 6.12 -4.24 5.45
N TYR A 89 7.06 -4.09 6.40
CA TYR A 89 7.77 -5.22 6.96
C TYR A 89 6.83 -6.16 7.73
N LEU A 90 5.92 -5.61 8.55
CA LEU A 90 4.94 -6.42 9.27
C LEU A 90 4.06 -7.22 8.31
N ILE A 91 3.56 -6.60 7.22
CA ILE A 91 2.78 -7.31 6.20
C ILE A 91 3.61 -8.46 5.58
N SER A 92 4.90 -8.24 5.32
CA SER A 92 5.77 -9.27 4.74
C SER A 92 6.07 -10.45 5.68
N GLN A 93 5.87 -10.27 6.98
CA GLN A 93 6.10 -11.29 8.02
C GLN A 93 4.79 -11.79 8.65
N PHE A 94 3.65 -11.29 8.18
CA PHE A 94 2.35 -11.60 8.78
C PHE A 94 2.02 -13.09 8.62
N SER A 95 1.70 -13.77 9.72
CA SER A 95 1.55 -15.24 9.72
C SER A 95 0.22 -15.73 9.15
N LYS A 96 -0.75 -14.81 9.01
CA LYS A 96 -2.09 -15.13 8.51
C LYS A 96 -2.24 -14.68 7.06
N GLU A 97 -3.13 -15.34 6.33
CA GLU A 97 -3.39 -15.06 4.93
C GLU A 97 -3.75 -13.58 4.70
N PHE A 98 -2.99 -12.86 3.88
CA PHE A 98 -3.19 -11.46 3.59
C PHE A 98 -3.56 -11.24 2.11
N LEU A 99 -4.78 -10.75 1.90
CA LEU A 99 -5.34 -10.51 0.58
C LEU A 99 -5.54 -9.01 0.36
N SER A 100 -5.34 -8.54 -0.86
CA SER A 100 -5.69 -7.17 -1.26
C SER A 100 -6.49 -7.16 -2.56
N VAL A 101 -7.47 -6.26 -2.66
CA VAL A 101 -8.24 -6.06 -3.90
C VAL A 101 -7.84 -4.72 -4.51
N TRP A 102 -7.16 -4.81 -5.64
CA TRP A 102 -6.74 -3.66 -6.41
C TRP A 102 -7.86 -3.22 -7.36
N ASN A 103 -8.29 -1.99 -7.21
CA ASN A 103 -9.23 -1.36 -8.13
C ASN A 103 -8.77 0.08 -8.39
N GLY A 104 -8.80 0.52 -9.65
CA GLY A 104 -8.33 1.85 -10.02
C GLY A 104 -6.86 2.07 -9.64
N VAL A 105 -6.55 3.18 -9.02
CA VAL A 105 -5.16 3.58 -8.69
C VAL A 105 -4.55 2.73 -7.58
N VAL A 106 -3.34 2.19 -7.85
CA VAL A 106 -2.48 1.45 -6.92
C VAL A 106 -1.06 1.97 -7.09
N MET A 107 -0.62 2.92 -6.27
CA MET A 107 0.64 3.64 -6.51
C MET A 107 1.46 3.81 -5.23
N GLY A 108 2.79 3.83 -5.36
CA GLY A 108 3.73 4.16 -4.30
C GLY A 108 3.48 3.41 -3.00
N GLY A 109 3.26 4.13 -1.89
CA GLY A 109 2.91 3.52 -0.60
C GLY A 109 1.71 2.58 -0.65
N GLY A 110 0.75 2.78 -1.58
CA GLY A 110 -0.37 1.85 -1.80
C GLY A 110 0.11 0.48 -2.32
N VAL A 111 1.15 0.46 -3.14
CA VAL A 111 1.82 -0.78 -3.53
C VAL A 111 2.45 -1.42 -2.29
N GLY A 112 3.19 -0.66 -1.48
CA GLY A 112 3.81 -1.15 -0.25
C GLY A 112 2.85 -1.80 0.74
N LEU A 113 1.59 -1.33 0.80
CA LEU A 113 0.56 -1.92 1.67
C LEU A 113 0.06 -3.29 1.21
N SER A 114 0.38 -3.72 0.00
CA SER A 114 -0.27 -4.89 -0.61
C SER A 114 0.67 -5.86 -1.30
N ILE A 115 1.81 -5.39 -1.80
CA ILE A 115 2.71 -6.21 -2.65
C ILE A 115 3.33 -7.41 -1.91
N TYR A 116 3.45 -7.31 -0.58
CA TYR A 116 4.03 -8.35 0.27
C TYR A 116 2.99 -9.33 0.84
N GLY A 117 1.71 -9.09 0.62
CA GLY A 117 0.65 -10.03 0.99
C GLY A 117 0.64 -11.28 0.09
N ASP A 118 -0.12 -12.29 0.49
CA ASP A 118 -0.18 -13.57 -0.23
C ASP A 118 -0.90 -13.43 -1.57
N HIS A 119 -2.02 -12.68 -1.60
CA HIS A 119 -2.88 -12.57 -2.77
C HIS A 119 -3.21 -11.13 -3.12
N ARG A 120 -3.07 -10.80 -4.41
CA ARG A 120 -3.45 -9.52 -5.02
C ARG A 120 -4.47 -9.79 -6.12
N LEU A 121 -5.69 -9.32 -5.94
CA LEU A 121 -6.78 -9.44 -6.91
C LEU A 121 -6.92 -8.11 -7.65
N ALA A 122 -6.41 -8.03 -8.86
CA ALA A 122 -6.53 -6.84 -9.69
C ALA A 122 -7.81 -6.89 -10.53
N THR A 123 -8.49 -5.75 -10.63
CA THR A 123 -9.60 -5.57 -11.57
C THR A 123 -9.08 -4.99 -12.89
N ASP A 124 -9.88 -5.06 -13.95
CA ASP A 124 -9.55 -4.48 -15.27
C ASP A 124 -9.31 -2.95 -15.22
N ASN A 125 -9.77 -2.30 -14.14
CA ASN A 125 -9.56 -0.86 -13.94
C ASN A 125 -8.25 -0.53 -13.20
N SER A 126 -7.48 -1.54 -12.78
CA SER A 126 -6.28 -1.33 -11.98
C SER A 126 -5.20 -0.59 -12.76
N LYS A 127 -4.63 0.43 -12.11
CA LYS A 127 -3.53 1.25 -12.65
C LYS A 127 -2.39 1.25 -11.66
N PHE A 128 -1.39 0.44 -11.93
CA PHE A 128 -0.19 0.31 -11.11
C PHE A 128 0.88 1.32 -11.49
N ALA A 129 1.52 1.98 -10.52
CA ALA A 129 2.69 2.83 -10.74
C ALA A 129 3.58 2.95 -9.51
N MET A 130 4.88 3.18 -9.77
CA MET A 130 5.83 3.70 -8.78
C MET A 130 6.29 5.09 -9.24
N PRO A 131 5.47 6.15 -8.99
CA PRO A 131 5.66 7.46 -9.60
C PRO A 131 6.62 8.37 -8.82
N GLU A 132 7.39 7.84 -7.89
CA GLU A 132 8.23 8.60 -6.96
C GLU A 132 9.25 9.48 -7.69
N SER A 133 9.79 9.01 -8.83
CA SER A 133 10.75 9.78 -9.62
C SER A 133 10.18 11.10 -10.18
N ALA A 134 8.85 11.20 -10.39
CA ALA A 134 8.19 12.44 -10.79
C ALA A 134 8.29 13.55 -9.74
N ILE A 135 8.48 13.20 -8.48
CA ILE A 135 8.60 14.15 -7.37
C ILE A 135 10.04 14.24 -6.84
N GLY A 136 11.03 13.74 -7.60
CA GLY A 136 12.44 13.77 -7.21
C GLY A 136 12.78 12.80 -6.08
N PHE A 137 12.01 11.73 -5.93
CA PHE A 137 12.24 10.65 -4.98
C PHE A 137 12.56 9.35 -5.73
N PHE A 138 12.82 8.27 -5.06
CA PHE A 138 13.04 6.94 -5.65
C PHE A 138 11.89 6.01 -5.28
N PRO A 139 11.59 4.96 -6.08
CA PRO A 139 10.65 3.91 -5.69
C PRO A 139 11.09 3.27 -4.37
N ASP A 140 10.42 3.65 -3.30
CA ASP A 140 10.66 3.15 -1.94
C ASP A 140 9.76 1.94 -1.62
N VAL A 141 9.31 1.77 -0.40
CA VAL A 141 8.46 0.65 0.06
C VAL A 141 8.91 -0.73 -0.43
N GLY A 142 10.22 -0.91 -0.60
CA GLY A 142 10.82 -2.13 -1.14
C GLY A 142 10.81 -2.24 -2.67
N GLY A 143 10.56 -1.14 -3.38
CA GLY A 143 10.55 -1.08 -4.84
C GLY A 143 11.79 -1.65 -5.50
N SER A 144 12.97 -1.39 -4.94
CA SER A 144 14.23 -1.98 -5.43
C SER A 144 14.22 -3.51 -5.42
N TYR A 145 13.54 -4.13 -4.46
CA TYR A 145 13.43 -5.58 -4.38
C TYR A 145 12.41 -6.13 -5.40
N PHE A 146 11.14 -5.73 -5.33
CA PHE A 146 10.14 -6.35 -6.19
C PHE A 146 10.27 -5.93 -7.66
N LEU A 147 10.69 -4.70 -7.98
CA LEU A 147 10.93 -4.28 -9.36
C LEU A 147 12.13 -5.00 -9.99
N SER A 148 13.19 -5.26 -9.22
CA SER A 148 14.35 -5.98 -9.76
C SER A 148 14.07 -7.45 -10.05
N ASN A 149 13.03 -8.03 -9.45
CA ASN A 149 12.61 -9.41 -9.69
C ASN A 149 11.62 -9.57 -10.86
N LEU A 150 11.19 -8.46 -11.48
CA LEU A 150 10.33 -8.55 -12.67
C LEU A 150 11.12 -8.97 -13.91
N PRO A 151 10.48 -9.71 -14.84
CA PRO A 151 11.14 -10.18 -16.07
C PRO A 151 11.76 -9.06 -16.92
N GLY A 152 12.92 -9.30 -17.48
CA GLY A 152 13.56 -8.39 -18.41
C GLY A 152 13.82 -7.00 -17.84
N ASN A 153 13.33 -5.95 -18.51
CA ASN A 153 13.49 -4.55 -18.11
C ASN A 153 12.21 -3.91 -17.57
N ILE A 154 11.15 -4.67 -17.31
CA ILE A 154 9.85 -4.16 -16.87
C ILE A 154 10.00 -3.37 -15.56
N GLY A 155 10.75 -3.88 -14.59
CA GLY A 155 10.96 -3.17 -13.32
C GLY A 155 11.66 -1.82 -13.48
N LYS A 156 12.67 -1.74 -14.37
CA LYS A 156 13.33 -0.47 -14.72
C LYS A 156 12.37 0.49 -15.40
N TYR A 157 11.55 -0.04 -16.32
CA TYR A 157 10.53 0.75 -17.01
C TYR A 157 9.55 1.38 -16.01
N ILE A 158 8.98 0.58 -15.11
CA ILE A 158 8.03 1.04 -14.09
C ILE A 158 8.69 2.07 -13.15
N GLY A 159 9.90 1.78 -12.66
CA GLY A 159 10.58 2.64 -11.68
C GLY A 159 11.12 3.94 -12.24
N CYS A 160 11.38 4.02 -13.54
CA CYS A 160 12.06 5.16 -14.16
C CYS A 160 11.16 6.00 -15.08
N LEU A 161 10.22 5.38 -15.79
CA LEU A 161 9.49 6.05 -16.87
C LEU A 161 8.06 6.47 -16.51
N LEU A 162 7.58 6.15 -15.32
CA LEU A 162 6.29 6.62 -14.79
C LEU A 162 5.03 6.15 -15.57
N TYR A 163 5.17 5.33 -16.60
CA TYR A 163 4.08 4.83 -17.44
C TYR A 163 3.66 3.42 -17.01
N THR A 164 2.36 3.19 -16.95
CA THR A 164 1.81 2.07 -16.20
C THR A 164 0.60 1.41 -16.80
N SER A 165 0.21 1.70 -18.03
CA SER A 165 -1.11 1.29 -18.54
C SER A 165 -1.35 -0.22 -18.51
N ASP A 166 -0.32 -1.05 -18.66
CA ASP A 166 -0.48 -2.50 -18.78
C ASP A 166 0.42 -3.33 -17.82
N ALA A 167 1.18 -2.66 -16.94
CA ALA A 167 2.10 -3.35 -16.02
C ALA A 167 1.39 -4.11 -14.89
N ALA A 168 0.11 -3.85 -14.63
CA ALA A 168 -0.68 -4.57 -13.64
C ALA A 168 -0.82 -6.06 -13.99
N ASP A 169 -0.94 -6.39 -15.28
CA ASP A 169 -1.09 -7.77 -15.76
C ASP A 169 0.15 -8.62 -15.51
N GLU A 170 1.33 -8.02 -15.51
CA GLU A 170 2.61 -8.72 -15.28
C GLU A 170 2.87 -9.01 -13.80
N LEU A 171 2.34 -8.17 -12.89
CA LEU A 171 2.54 -8.31 -11.43
C LEU A 171 1.53 -9.25 -10.77
N CYS A 172 0.45 -9.58 -11.45
CA CYS A 172 -0.63 -10.44 -10.93
C CYS A 172 -0.53 -11.90 -11.42
N ARG A 173 0.49 -12.21 -12.22
CA ARG A 173 0.84 -13.57 -12.65
C ARG A 173 1.99 -14.10 -11.82
#